data_6e57f67312e742ed8118d4ef02eb7f0c
#
_entry.id   6e57f67312e742ed8118d4ef02eb7f0c
#
_cell.length_a   1.000
_cell.length_b   1.000
_cell.length_c   1.000
_cell.angle_alpha   90.00
_cell.angle_beta   90.00
_cell.angle_gamma   90.00
#
_symmetry.space_group_name_H-M   'P 1'
#
loop_
_entity.id
_entity.type
_entity.pdbx_description
1 polymer ?
#
loop_
_entity_poly.entity_id
_entity_poly.type
_entity_poly.pdbx_seq_one_letter_code
_entity_poly.pdbx_strand_id
1 'polypeptide(L)'
;MKKHNIFAAVLSALLAAVSGCKSVPKSAVRVDPLLLLDNESSFYLRIPSSADEKLISRVVQGAVKGISESDARLISSRIDVVYAGLNKKRTKTDYQIAAFCDFPKAAVSKAFSRKNGWTKDSLLLNDGDGNPVEYGIYSDGRILASFPEQMTACVGRNVPSMVETYHNAYYNLSPSASVLDENIYSWLCFDSENPDGKIKYYASKPQSFLTMLTGAVLNFNLVYVRGSIESDPKRDDQFVMDFEFEFRDKKFVPAARGSLAVAFGLTDSDVYLETPTHLVVSNIKISKEQLYNILVL
;
A
#
# COMPACT_ATOMS: atom_id res chain seq x y z
N MET A 1 -13.03 -30.82 -9.29
CA MET A 1 -13.34 -29.70 -8.39
C MET A 1 -12.57 -29.86 -7.08
N LYS A 2 -11.28 -29.49 -7.02
CA LYS A 2 -10.44 -29.51 -5.77
C LYS A 2 -9.37 -28.39 -5.86
N LYS A 3 -9.79 -27.12 -6.11
CA LYS A 3 -8.85 -25.99 -6.27
C LYS A 3 -8.86 -24.99 -5.10
N HIS A 4 -9.57 -25.26 -4.02
CA HIS A 4 -9.85 -24.24 -3.00
C HIS A 4 -9.03 -24.34 -1.70
N ASN A 5 -8.23 -25.41 -1.52
CA ASN A 5 -7.53 -25.64 -0.25
C ASN A 5 -6.04 -25.26 -0.25
N ILE A 6 -5.48 -24.85 -1.40
CA ILE A 6 -4.03 -24.65 -1.51
C ILE A 6 -3.61 -23.35 -0.82
N PHE A 7 -4.39 -22.28 -0.93
CA PHE A 7 -4.08 -21.01 -0.32
C PHE A 7 -4.22 -21.02 1.21
N ALA A 8 -5.23 -21.73 1.73
CA ALA A 8 -5.39 -21.94 3.17
C ALA A 8 -4.23 -22.74 3.77
N ALA A 9 -3.69 -23.72 3.03
CA ALA A 9 -2.53 -24.50 3.47
C ALA A 9 -1.22 -23.69 3.48
N VAL A 10 -1.06 -22.73 2.55
CA VAL A 10 0.10 -21.81 2.50
C VAL A 10 0.16 -20.97 3.75
N LEU A 11 -0.96 -20.45 4.14
CA LEU A 11 -1.07 -19.52 5.26
C LEU A 11 -0.98 -20.22 6.61
N SER A 12 -1.56 -21.44 6.74
CA SER A 12 -1.38 -22.28 7.94
C SER A 12 0.08 -22.69 8.16
N ALA A 13 0.86 -22.76 7.07
CA ALA A 13 2.29 -23.04 7.16
C ALA A 13 3.12 -21.83 7.62
N LEU A 14 2.73 -20.60 7.24
CA LEU A 14 3.29 -19.36 7.80
C LEU A 14 3.12 -19.32 9.32
N LEU A 15 1.98 -19.72 9.80
CA LEU A 15 1.57 -19.66 11.20
C LEU A 15 2.36 -20.59 12.14
N ALA A 16 2.55 -21.83 11.74
CA ALA A 16 3.32 -22.79 12.55
C ALA A 16 4.79 -22.40 12.67
N ALA A 17 5.34 -21.59 11.75
CA ALA A 17 6.71 -21.14 11.76
C ALA A 17 6.91 -19.82 12.53
N VAL A 18 5.86 -19.01 12.70
CA VAL A 18 5.92 -17.69 13.34
C VAL A 18 5.91 -17.77 14.87
N SER A 19 5.31 -18.82 15.43
CA SER A 19 5.17 -18.98 16.90
C SER A 19 6.48 -19.23 17.66
N GLY A 20 7.61 -19.48 16.99
CA GLY A 20 8.88 -19.84 17.62
C GLY A 20 10.10 -19.01 17.18
N CYS A 21 9.96 -18.02 16.30
CA CYS A 21 11.11 -17.29 15.77
C CYS A 21 11.33 -15.95 16.49
N LYS A 22 12.60 -15.67 16.83
CA LYS A 22 13.01 -14.36 17.34
C LYS A 22 12.82 -13.30 16.26
N SER A 23 12.40 -12.09 16.64
CA SER A 23 12.33 -10.92 15.77
C SER A 23 13.71 -10.54 15.23
N VAL A 24 13.75 -9.91 14.07
CA VAL A 24 14.97 -9.37 13.47
C VAL A 24 15.51 -8.24 14.37
N PRO A 25 16.85 -8.15 14.57
CA PRO A 25 17.44 -7.08 15.36
C PRO A 25 17.05 -5.69 14.80
N LYS A 26 16.61 -4.77 15.65
CA LYS A 26 16.24 -3.39 15.28
C LYS A 26 17.37 -2.57 14.66
N SER A 27 18.63 -3.04 14.75
CA SER A 27 19.82 -2.36 14.21
C SER A 27 20.11 -2.64 12.74
N ALA A 28 19.30 -3.45 12.06
CA ALA A 28 19.47 -3.70 10.63
C ALA A 28 19.18 -2.43 9.81
N VAL A 29 19.96 -2.21 8.74
CA VAL A 29 19.69 -1.12 7.77
C VAL A 29 18.27 -1.30 7.21
N ARG A 30 17.47 -0.25 7.31
CA ARG A 30 16.10 -0.26 6.81
C ARG A 30 16.03 0.54 5.51
N VAL A 31 15.65 -0.13 4.43
CA VAL A 31 15.30 0.54 3.18
C VAL A 31 13.83 0.91 3.23
N ASP A 32 13.51 2.19 3.02
CA ASP A 32 12.11 2.63 2.98
C ASP A 32 11.36 1.94 1.83
N PRO A 33 10.32 1.14 2.11
CA PRO A 33 9.58 0.44 1.07
C PRO A 33 8.89 1.37 0.06
N LEU A 34 8.63 2.63 0.39
CA LEU A 34 8.08 3.62 -0.54
C LEU A 34 9.02 3.86 -1.75
N LEU A 35 10.35 3.73 -1.56
CA LEU A 35 11.33 3.82 -2.65
C LEU A 35 11.19 2.71 -3.70
N LEU A 36 10.54 1.60 -3.35
CA LEU A 36 10.46 0.42 -4.20
C LEU A 36 9.31 0.48 -5.21
N LEU A 37 8.40 1.46 -5.06
CA LEU A 37 7.30 1.66 -5.99
C LEU A 37 7.78 2.39 -7.25
N ASP A 38 7.23 1.98 -8.41
CA ASP A 38 7.50 2.65 -9.68
C ASP A 38 6.56 3.85 -9.94
N ASN A 39 6.82 4.61 -11.01
CA ASN A 39 6.02 5.76 -11.43
C ASN A 39 4.82 5.41 -12.34
N GLU A 40 4.56 4.15 -12.60
CA GLU A 40 3.46 3.72 -13.46
C GLU A 40 2.09 3.80 -12.77
N SER A 41 2.08 3.83 -11.44
CA SER A 41 0.86 3.87 -10.67
C SER A 41 0.12 5.20 -10.82
N SER A 42 -1.19 5.11 -10.95
CA SER A 42 -2.08 6.28 -10.99
C SER A 42 -2.57 6.71 -9.61
N PHE A 43 -2.38 5.82 -8.62
CA PHE A 43 -2.80 6.01 -7.24
C PHE A 43 -1.81 5.34 -6.31
N TYR A 44 -1.39 6.04 -5.28
CA TYR A 44 -0.48 5.55 -4.23
C TYR A 44 -1.17 5.63 -2.88
N LEU A 45 -0.90 4.66 -2.04
CA LEU A 45 -1.53 4.49 -0.74
C LEU A 45 -0.49 4.07 0.29
N ARG A 46 -0.54 4.68 1.48
CA ARG A 46 0.17 4.25 2.67
C ARG A 46 -0.83 3.82 3.73
N ILE A 47 -0.67 2.63 4.28
CA ILE A 47 -1.49 2.08 5.36
C ILE A 47 -0.57 1.66 6.50
N PRO A 48 -0.42 2.44 7.57
CA PRO A 48 0.28 2.00 8.78
C PRO A 48 -0.61 1.02 9.57
N SER A 49 0.02 0.07 10.25
CA SER A 49 -0.72 -0.87 11.11
C SER A 49 -1.44 -0.19 12.28
N SER A 50 -0.95 0.98 12.68
CA SER A 50 -1.55 1.83 13.72
C SER A 50 -2.81 2.58 13.28
N ALA A 51 -3.18 2.59 12.00
CA ALA A 51 -4.37 3.30 11.51
C ALA A 51 -5.67 2.70 12.04
N ASP A 52 -5.74 1.37 12.03
CA ASP A 52 -6.83 0.59 12.62
C ASP A 52 -6.35 -0.84 12.87
N GLU A 53 -6.54 -1.35 14.08
CA GLU A 53 -6.03 -2.65 14.51
C GLU A 53 -6.45 -3.82 13.60
N LYS A 54 -7.60 -3.70 12.95
CA LYS A 54 -8.18 -4.77 12.13
C LYS A 54 -8.02 -4.53 10.62
N LEU A 55 -7.60 -3.33 10.21
CA LEU A 55 -7.63 -2.93 8.81
C LEU A 55 -6.80 -3.86 7.92
N ILE A 56 -5.50 -4.01 8.22
CA ILE A 56 -4.62 -4.88 7.42
C ILE A 56 -5.10 -6.33 7.48
N SER A 57 -5.54 -6.80 8.63
CA SER A 57 -6.11 -8.15 8.80
C SER A 57 -7.33 -8.37 7.90
N ARG A 58 -8.23 -7.40 7.81
CA ARG A 58 -9.42 -7.44 6.94
C ARG A 58 -9.04 -7.42 5.46
N VAL A 59 -8.08 -6.59 5.07
CA VAL A 59 -7.55 -6.56 3.70
C VAL A 59 -6.94 -7.91 3.33
N VAL A 60 -6.16 -8.51 4.23
CA VAL A 60 -5.58 -9.85 4.03
C VAL A 60 -6.67 -10.90 3.89
N GLN A 61 -7.73 -10.86 4.70
CA GLN A 61 -8.87 -11.79 4.60
C GLN A 61 -9.61 -11.65 3.26
N GLY A 62 -9.80 -10.44 2.76
CA GLY A 62 -10.44 -10.19 1.46
C GLY A 62 -9.59 -10.68 0.29
N ALA A 63 -8.28 -10.44 0.33
CA ALA A 63 -7.35 -10.82 -0.71
C ALA A 63 -7.06 -12.33 -0.74
N VAL A 64 -7.16 -13.02 0.40
CA VAL A 64 -6.75 -14.42 0.58
C VAL A 64 -7.94 -15.30 0.93
N LYS A 65 -8.47 -16.00 -0.07
CA LYS A 65 -9.60 -16.92 0.15
C LYS A 65 -9.26 -18.04 1.14
N GLY A 66 -10.08 -18.19 2.17
CA GLY A 66 -9.99 -19.29 3.13
C GLY A 66 -8.94 -19.12 4.24
N ILE A 67 -8.36 -17.93 4.36
CA ILE A 67 -7.55 -17.59 5.53
C ILE A 67 -8.45 -17.45 6.76
N SER A 68 -8.01 -17.99 7.89
CA SER A 68 -8.70 -17.78 9.16
C SER A 68 -8.48 -16.34 9.68
N GLU A 69 -9.39 -15.84 10.50
CA GLU A 69 -9.22 -14.52 11.12
C GLU A 69 -7.96 -14.45 12.00
N SER A 70 -7.69 -15.54 12.74
CA SER A 70 -6.48 -15.62 13.57
C SER A 70 -5.20 -15.54 12.74
N ASP A 71 -5.21 -16.18 11.57
CA ASP A 71 -4.07 -16.20 10.65
C ASP A 71 -3.85 -14.83 10.02
N ALA A 72 -4.91 -14.16 9.58
CA ALA A 72 -4.83 -12.82 9.05
C ALA A 72 -4.32 -11.81 10.09
N ARG A 73 -4.76 -11.93 11.35
CA ARG A 73 -4.26 -11.11 12.46
C ARG A 73 -2.78 -11.35 12.73
N LEU A 74 -2.32 -12.60 12.68
CA LEU A 74 -0.92 -12.92 12.91
C LEU A 74 -0.02 -12.36 11.79
N ILE A 75 -0.48 -12.37 10.54
CA ILE A 75 0.23 -11.72 9.43
C ILE A 75 0.25 -10.20 9.64
N SER A 76 -0.90 -9.60 9.93
CA SER A 76 -0.99 -8.14 10.11
C SER A 76 -0.14 -7.64 11.26
N SER A 77 -0.01 -8.41 12.35
CA SER A 77 0.84 -8.05 13.52
C SER A 77 2.34 -8.02 13.22
N ARG A 78 2.76 -8.51 12.04
CA ARG A 78 4.13 -8.52 11.56
C ARG A 78 4.41 -7.44 10.51
N ILE A 79 3.46 -6.55 10.29
CA ILE A 79 3.56 -5.47 9.30
C ILE A 79 3.48 -4.14 10.05
N ASP A 80 4.45 -3.26 9.84
CA ASP A 80 4.46 -1.91 10.40
C ASP A 80 3.70 -0.95 9.47
N VAL A 81 4.00 -1.02 8.16
CA VAL A 81 3.36 -0.18 7.14
C VAL A 81 3.31 -0.90 5.80
N VAL A 82 2.24 -0.67 5.06
CA VAL A 82 2.06 -1.11 3.67
C VAL A 82 2.00 0.11 2.77
N TYR A 83 2.77 0.08 1.69
CA TYR A 83 2.63 0.98 0.56
C TYR A 83 2.09 0.22 -0.64
N ALA A 84 1.14 0.82 -1.34
CA ALA A 84 0.58 0.26 -2.56
C ALA A 84 0.59 1.28 -3.68
N GLY A 85 1.04 0.86 -4.85
CA GLY A 85 0.88 1.58 -6.10
C GLY A 85 -0.13 0.86 -6.99
N LEU A 86 -1.19 1.52 -7.39
CA LEU A 86 -2.29 0.95 -8.16
C LEU A 86 -2.40 1.62 -9.53
N ASN A 87 -2.62 0.82 -10.56
CA ASN A 87 -2.90 1.30 -11.91
C ASN A 87 -4.10 0.56 -12.49
N LYS A 88 -5.24 1.24 -12.58
CA LYS A 88 -6.47 0.66 -13.12
C LYS A 88 -6.41 0.66 -14.65
N LYS A 89 -6.32 -0.51 -15.25
CA LYS A 89 -6.50 -0.75 -16.69
C LYS A 89 -7.95 -1.14 -16.98
N ARG A 90 -8.36 -1.11 -18.26
CA ARG A 90 -9.76 -1.40 -18.65
C ARG A 90 -10.30 -2.74 -18.10
N THR A 91 -9.47 -3.77 -18.07
CA THR A 91 -9.88 -5.15 -17.73
C THR A 91 -9.32 -5.68 -16.44
N LYS A 92 -8.29 -5.00 -15.87
CA LYS A 92 -7.64 -5.43 -14.63
C LYS A 92 -7.01 -4.25 -13.90
N THR A 93 -6.79 -4.41 -12.61
CA THR A 93 -5.95 -3.52 -11.81
C THR A 93 -4.56 -4.14 -11.70
N ASP A 94 -3.53 -3.43 -12.17
CA ASP A 94 -2.14 -3.75 -11.87
C ASP A 94 -1.74 -3.08 -10.57
N TYR A 95 -0.93 -3.75 -9.76
CA TYR A 95 -0.50 -3.22 -8.48
C TYR A 95 0.95 -3.59 -8.16
N GLN A 96 1.55 -2.77 -7.32
CA GLN A 96 2.76 -3.03 -6.56
C GLN A 96 2.47 -2.80 -5.09
N ILE A 97 2.98 -3.67 -4.25
CA ILE A 97 2.91 -3.54 -2.80
C ILE A 97 4.32 -3.69 -2.26
N ALA A 98 4.73 -2.75 -1.43
CA ALA A 98 5.95 -2.81 -0.65
C ALA A 98 5.60 -2.59 0.82
N ALA A 99 6.18 -3.36 1.73
CA ALA A 99 5.84 -3.25 3.14
C ALA A 99 7.07 -3.39 4.03
N PHE A 100 7.10 -2.65 5.14
CA PHE A 100 7.91 -3.04 6.28
C PHE A 100 7.20 -4.17 7.02
N CYS A 101 7.95 -5.23 7.27
CA CYS A 101 7.44 -6.43 7.92
C CYS A 101 8.55 -7.13 8.70
N ASP A 102 8.20 -8.13 9.50
CA ASP A 102 9.13 -9.03 10.18
C ASP A 102 8.69 -10.48 9.89
N PHE A 103 9.02 -10.95 8.68
CA PHE A 103 8.70 -12.32 8.26
C PHE A 103 9.94 -13.21 8.31
N PRO A 104 10.04 -14.18 9.26
CA PRO A 104 11.17 -15.10 9.34
C PRO A 104 11.38 -15.91 8.05
N LYS A 105 12.63 -16.07 7.61
CA LYS A 105 12.98 -16.84 6.38
C LYS A 105 12.34 -18.23 6.33
N ALA A 106 12.30 -18.92 7.47
CA ALA A 106 11.70 -20.25 7.58
C ALA A 106 10.18 -20.20 7.28
N ALA A 107 9.49 -19.16 7.77
CA ALA A 107 8.06 -18.95 7.52
C ALA A 107 7.80 -18.68 6.04
N VAL A 108 8.56 -17.75 5.44
CA VAL A 108 8.49 -17.43 4.01
C VAL A 108 8.74 -18.67 3.16
N SER A 109 9.83 -19.41 3.41
CA SER A 109 10.18 -20.61 2.61
C SER A 109 9.13 -21.72 2.71
N LYS A 110 8.48 -21.86 3.86
CA LYS A 110 7.40 -22.83 4.06
C LYS A 110 6.12 -22.42 3.35
N ALA A 111 5.77 -21.14 3.45
CA ALA A 111 4.56 -20.58 2.84
C ALA A 111 4.64 -20.57 1.32
N PHE A 112 5.74 -20.09 0.76
CA PHE A 112 5.96 -19.98 -0.67
C PHE A 112 6.65 -21.23 -1.24
N SER A 113 6.20 -22.41 -0.83
CA SER A 113 6.74 -23.71 -1.25
C SER A 113 5.97 -24.31 -2.43
N ARG A 114 6.60 -25.24 -3.13
CA ARG A 114 5.96 -26.00 -4.23
C ARG A 114 4.68 -26.75 -3.78
N LYS A 115 4.66 -27.22 -2.54
CA LYS A 115 3.46 -27.89 -1.96
C LYS A 115 2.25 -26.96 -1.94
N ASN A 116 2.50 -25.66 -1.85
CA ASN A 116 1.49 -24.61 -1.80
C ASN A 116 1.25 -23.95 -3.16
N GLY A 117 1.76 -24.54 -4.25
CA GLY A 117 1.55 -24.05 -5.62
C GLY A 117 2.48 -22.91 -6.04
N TRP A 118 3.55 -22.65 -5.27
CA TRP A 118 4.52 -21.62 -5.61
C TRP A 118 5.77 -22.24 -6.25
N THR A 119 6.31 -21.54 -7.24
CA THR A 119 7.66 -21.75 -7.76
C THR A 119 8.59 -20.73 -7.15
N LYS A 120 9.85 -21.10 -6.96
CA LYS A 120 10.92 -20.19 -6.53
C LYS A 120 11.94 -20.08 -7.66
N ASP A 121 12.26 -18.87 -8.00
CA ASP A 121 13.39 -18.47 -8.84
C ASP A 121 14.37 -17.64 -8.01
N SER A 122 15.55 -17.33 -8.54
CA SER A 122 16.59 -16.57 -7.87
C SER A 122 17.03 -15.40 -8.71
N LEU A 123 17.08 -14.21 -8.10
CA LEU A 123 17.72 -13.03 -8.64
C LEU A 123 19.09 -12.88 -7.97
N LEU A 124 20.15 -12.90 -8.77
CA LEU A 124 21.53 -12.72 -8.31
C LEU A 124 21.98 -11.29 -8.62
N LEU A 125 22.41 -10.56 -7.60
CA LEU A 125 22.96 -9.21 -7.69
C LEU A 125 24.31 -9.19 -6.96
N ASN A 126 25.21 -8.28 -7.34
CA ASN A 126 26.49 -8.15 -6.66
C ASN A 126 26.47 -6.99 -5.68
N ASP A 127 26.98 -7.19 -4.46
CA ASP A 127 27.19 -6.13 -3.49
C ASP A 127 28.34 -5.19 -3.90
N GLY A 128 28.64 -4.17 -3.06
CA GLY A 128 29.69 -3.19 -3.32
C GLY A 128 31.12 -3.78 -3.44
N ASP A 129 31.31 -4.98 -2.91
CA ASP A 129 32.59 -5.72 -2.96
C ASP A 129 32.62 -6.74 -4.11
N GLY A 130 31.55 -6.86 -4.90
CA GLY A 130 31.41 -7.79 -6.01
C GLY A 130 30.97 -9.19 -5.60
N ASN A 131 30.56 -9.42 -4.34
CA ASN A 131 30.09 -10.72 -3.89
C ASN A 131 28.63 -10.93 -4.34
N PRO A 132 28.25 -12.15 -4.80
CA PRO A 132 26.90 -12.43 -5.21
C PRO A 132 25.95 -12.52 -4.02
N VAL A 133 24.84 -11.79 -4.10
CA VAL A 133 23.73 -11.83 -3.15
C VAL A 133 22.50 -12.40 -3.86
N GLU A 134 21.91 -13.44 -3.29
CA GLU A 134 20.78 -14.14 -3.86
C GLU A 134 19.45 -13.72 -3.20
N TYR A 135 18.49 -13.31 -4.01
CA TYR A 135 17.11 -12.99 -3.59
C TYR A 135 16.14 -13.99 -4.18
N GLY A 136 15.26 -14.55 -3.33
CA GLY A 136 14.20 -15.46 -3.79
C GLY A 136 13.05 -14.68 -4.43
N ILE A 137 12.70 -15.05 -5.66
CA ILE A 137 11.49 -14.57 -6.35
C ILE A 137 10.48 -15.72 -6.38
N TYR A 138 9.34 -15.53 -5.76
CA TYR A 138 8.28 -16.51 -5.68
C TYR A 138 7.16 -16.17 -6.66
N SER A 139 6.57 -17.20 -7.31
CA SER A 139 5.46 -17.05 -8.25
C SER A 139 4.42 -18.14 -8.08
N ASP A 140 3.13 -17.77 -8.11
CA ASP A 140 2.01 -18.69 -8.28
C ASP A 140 1.46 -18.71 -9.72
N GLY A 141 2.20 -18.10 -10.68
CA GLY A 141 1.81 -17.91 -12.08
C GLY A 141 0.93 -16.68 -12.33
N ARG A 142 0.48 -15.97 -11.29
CA ARG A 142 -0.33 -14.74 -11.38
C ARG A 142 0.33 -13.58 -10.67
N ILE A 143 0.95 -13.84 -9.54
CA ILE A 143 1.55 -12.86 -8.64
C ILE A 143 3.01 -13.22 -8.44
N LEU A 144 3.86 -12.21 -8.40
CA LEU A 144 5.25 -12.33 -7.95
C LEU A 144 5.36 -11.79 -6.51
N ALA A 145 6.24 -12.39 -5.73
CA ALA A 145 6.59 -11.92 -4.40
C ALA A 145 8.07 -12.13 -4.10
N SER A 146 8.66 -11.24 -3.30
CA SER A 146 9.99 -11.38 -2.73
C SER A 146 10.03 -10.82 -1.31
N PHE A 147 10.95 -11.31 -0.50
CA PHE A 147 11.14 -10.89 0.89
C PHE A 147 12.63 -10.61 1.15
N PRO A 148 13.15 -9.48 0.67
CA PRO A 148 14.51 -9.08 0.93
C PRO A 148 14.75 -8.89 2.44
N GLU A 149 15.81 -9.51 2.97
CA GLU A 149 16.28 -9.37 4.36
C GLU A 149 15.20 -9.57 5.46
N GLN A 150 14.11 -10.29 5.16
CA GLN A 150 12.99 -10.56 6.07
C GLN A 150 12.20 -9.33 6.55
N MET A 151 12.72 -8.13 6.32
CA MET A 151 12.12 -6.88 6.82
C MET A 151 11.30 -6.16 5.76
N THR A 152 11.38 -6.59 4.52
CA THR A 152 10.70 -5.96 3.41
C THR A 152 9.95 -7.02 2.61
N ALA A 153 8.70 -6.76 2.29
CA ALA A 153 7.93 -7.55 1.34
C ALA A 153 7.71 -6.75 0.05
N CYS A 154 7.96 -7.40 -1.09
CA CYS A 154 7.68 -6.87 -2.43
C CYS A 154 6.68 -7.80 -3.12
N VAL A 155 5.53 -7.30 -3.56
CA VAL A 155 4.47 -8.11 -4.17
C VAL A 155 3.85 -7.39 -5.36
N GLY A 156 3.50 -8.12 -6.40
CA GLY A 156 2.75 -7.60 -7.56
C GLY A 156 3.56 -7.60 -8.85
N ARG A 157 3.45 -6.50 -9.63
CA ARG A 157 4.23 -6.35 -10.87
C ARG A 157 5.66 -5.89 -10.57
N ASN A 158 6.58 -6.18 -11.49
CA ASN A 158 7.98 -5.70 -11.47
C ASN A 158 8.74 -6.01 -10.17
N VAL A 159 8.42 -7.11 -9.49
CA VAL A 159 9.11 -7.51 -8.24
C VAL A 159 10.63 -7.61 -8.40
N PRO A 160 11.19 -8.13 -9.51
CA PRO A 160 12.66 -8.10 -9.71
C PRO A 160 13.24 -6.67 -9.63
N SER A 161 12.61 -5.69 -10.28
CA SER A 161 13.05 -4.28 -10.23
C SER A 161 12.93 -3.68 -8.83
N MET A 162 11.87 -4.03 -8.08
CA MET A 162 11.74 -3.62 -6.67
C MET A 162 12.89 -4.17 -5.82
N VAL A 163 13.30 -5.42 -6.05
CA VAL A 163 14.42 -6.06 -5.36
C VAL A 163 15.75 -5.43 -5.76
N GLU A 164 15.95 -5.08 -7.04
CA GLU A 164 17.15 -4.34 -7.50
C GLU A 164 17.24 -2.97 -6.82
N THR A 165 16.14 -2.23 -6.75
CA THR A 165 16.08 -0.94 -6.03
C THR A 165 16.40 -1.13 -4.55
N TYR A 166 15.82 -2.14 -3.91
CA TYR A 166 16.13 -2.51 -2.52
C TYR A 166 17.63 -2.78 -2.34
N HIS A 167 18.22 -3.65 -3.18
CA HIS A 167 19.61 -4.03 -3.15
C HIS A 167 20.54 -2.81 -3.27
N ASN A 168 20.29 -1.95 -4.26
CA ASN A 168 21.07 -0.75 -4.50
C ASN A 168 21.02 0.22 -3.31
N ALA A 169 19.85 0.38 -2.71
CA ALA A 169 19.67 1.22 -1.52
C ALA A 169 20.35 0.60 -0.28
N TYR A 170 20.21 -0.70 -0.08
CA TYR A 170 20.76 -1.42 1.06
C TYR A 170 22.30 -1.39 1.09
N TYR A 171 22.93 -1.58 -0.07
CA TYR A 171 24.39 -1.58 -0.23
C TYR A 171 24.98 -0.23 -0.63
N ASN A 172 24.15 0.84 -0.72
CA ASN A 172 24.56 2.19 -1.16
C ASN A 172 25.28 2.21 -2.54
N LEU A 173 24.83 1.36 -3.46
CA LEU A 173 25.44 1.24 -4.81
C LEU A 173 25.04 2.38 -5.73
N SER A 174 23.89 2.99 -5.50
CA SER A 174 23.40 4.15 -6.24
C SER A 174 22.60 5.08 -5.32
N PRO A 175 22.48 6.38 -5.65
CA PRO A 175 21.59 7.27 -4.93
C PRO A 175 20.16 6.72 -4.95
N SER A 176 19.60 6.47 -3.79
CA SER A 176 18.22 6.03 -3.65
C SER A 176 17.32 7.25 -3.82
N ALA A 177 16.73 7.40 -5.00
CA ALA A 177 15.75 8.45 -5.27
C ALA A 177 14.36 7.82 -5.48
N SER A 178 13.37 8.37 -4.82
CA SER A 178 11.98 8.03 -5.12
C SER A 178 11.60 8.49 -6.52
N VAL A 179 10.75 7.73 -7.20
CA VAL A 179 10.10 8.16 -8.45
C VAL A 179 9.00 9.19 -8.21
N LEU A 180 8.62 9.39 -6.95
CA LEU A 180 7.67 10.41 -6.52
C LEU A 180 8.38 11.74 -6.32
N ASP A 181 7.67 12.83 -6.60
CA ASP A 181 8.09 14.17 -6.23
C ASP A 181 8.41 14.26 -4.74
N GLU A 182 9.41 15.05 -4.34
CA GLU A 182 9.91 15.15 -2.96
C GLU A 182 8.80 15.51 -1.96
N ASN A 183 7.89 16.39 -2.33
CA ASN A 183 6.77 16.79 -1.47
C ASN A 183 5.79 15.63 -1.28
N ILE A 184 5.54 14.86 -2.35
CA ILE A 184 4.64 13.69 -2.29
C ILE A 184 5.29 12.54 -1.56
N TYR A 185 6.59 12.33 -1.78
CA TYR A 185 7.35 11.35 -1.02
C TYR A 185 7.28 11.65 0.48
N SER A 186 7.61 12.87 0.88
CA SER A 186 7.56 13.32 2.28
C SER A 186 6.14 13.21 2.86
N TRP A 187 5.10 13.49 2.06
CA TRP A 187 3.71 13.33 2.46
C TRP A 187 3.36 11.87 2.76
N LEU A 188 3.80 10.93 1.92
CA LEU A 188 3.51 9.50 2.08
C LEU A 188 4.47 8.80 3.04
N CYS A 189 5.66 9.34 3.31
CA CYS A 189 6.67 8.71 4.14
C CYS A 189 6.12 8.35 5.53
N PHE A 190 6.49 7.17 6.02
CA PHE A 190 6.12 6.67 7.34
C PHE A 190 7.26 6.91 8.33
N ASP A 191 6.98 7.68 9.36
CA ASP A 191 7.89 7.82 10.49
C ASP A 191 7.58 6.72 11.52
N SER A 192 8.50 5.78 11.66
CA SER A 192 8.34 4.67 12.60
C SER A 192 8.56 5.08 14.05
N GLU A 193 9.21 6.22 14.30
CA GLU A 193 9.44 6.74 15.64
C GLU A 193 8.22 7.53 16.15
N ASN A 194 7.52 8.22 15.22
CA ASN A 194 6.35 9.01 15.53
C ASN A 194 5.21 8.68 14.55
N PRO A 195 4.61 7.48 14.64
CA PRO A 195 3.58 7.05 13.70
C PRO A 195 2.32 7.91 13.86
N ASP A 196 1.90 8.56 12.77
CA ASP A 196 0.71 9.44 12.75
C ASP A 196 -0.62 8.68 12.73
N GLY A 197 -0.60 7.35 12.58
CA GLY A 197 -1.80 6.51 12.54
C GLY A 197 -2.73 6.77 11.36
N LYS A 198 -2.33 7.60 10.39
CA LYS A 198 -3.19 7.98 9.27
C LYS A 198 -2.87 7.15 8.03
N ILE A 199 -3.91 6.68 7.37
CA ILE A 199 -3.80 6.22 6.00
C ILE A 199 -3.61 7.47 5.13
N LYS A 200 -2.60 7.50 4.28
CA LYS A 200 -2.38 8.60 3.33
C LYS A 200 -2.46 8.09 1.90
N TYR A 201 -2.96 8.93 1.01
CA TYR A 201 -3.07 8.59 -0.40
C TYR A 201 -2.73 9.77 -1.30
N TYR A 202 -2.33 9.42 -2.53
CA TYR A 202 -2.00 10.36 -3.58
C TYR A 202 -2.42 9.80 -4.93
N ALA A 203 -3.17 10.58 -5.69
CA ALA A 203 -3.59 10.26 -7.05
C ALA A 203 -2.87 11.15 -8.05
N SER A 204 -1.90 10.60 -8.77
CA SER A 204 -1.19 11.28 -9.87
C SER A 204 -2.05 11.43 -11.12
N LYS A 205 -3.10 10.58 -11.26
CA LYS A 205 -4.11 10.65 -12.32
C LYS A 205 -5.49 10.90 -11.70
N PRO A 206 -5.74 12.13 -11.22
CA PRO A 206 -6.88 12.45 -10.36
C PRO A 206 -8.24 12.22 -11.01
N GLN A 207 -8.34 12.32 -12.34
CA GLN A 207 -9.59 12.06 -13.07
C GLN A 207 -10.07 10.61 -12.90
N SER A 208 -9.15 9.65 -13.03
CA SER A 208 -9.46 8.23 -12.83
C SER A 208 -9.89 7.94 -11.40
N PHE A 209 -9.24 8.59 -10.45
CA PHE A 209 -9.55 8.46 -9.03
C PHE A 209 -10.94 9.02 -8.69
N LEU A 210 -11.26 10.25 -9.15
CA LEU A 210 -12.57 10.84 -8.94
C LEU A 210 -13.70 10.03 -9.59
N THR A 211 -13.49 9.52 -10.81
CA THR A 211 -14.47 8.64 -11.46
C THR A 211 -14.70 7.37 -10.64
N MET A 212 -13.65 6.81 -10.05
CA MET A 212 -13.76 5.63 -9.19
C MET A 212 -14.60 5.93 -7.92
N LEU A 213 -14.37 7.09 -7.29
CA LEU A 213 -15.05 7.47 -6.04
C LEU A 213 -16.50 7.88 -6.25
N THR A 214 -16.77 8.67 -7.29
CA THR A 214 -18.09 9.32 -7.48
C THR A 214 -18.97 8.60 -8.49
N GLY A 215 -18.40 7.69 -9.28
CA GLY A 215 -19.08 7.08 -10.43
C GLY A 215 -19.29 8.05 -11.61
N ALA A 216 -18.89 9.32 -11.47
CA ALA A 216 -19.08 10.37 -12.48
C ALA A 216 -17.74 10.82 -13.09
N VAL A 217 -17.78 11.18 -14.38
CA VAL A 217 -16.61 11.77 -15.06
C VAL A 217 -16.57 13.26 -14.74
N LEU A 218 -15.78 13.64 -13.74
CA LEU A 218 -15.59 15.02 -13.30
C LEU A 218 -14.27 15.56 -13.88
N ASN A 219 -14.33 16.44 -14.87
CA ASN A 219 -13.13 16.99 -15.50
C ASN A 219 -12.81 18.41 -14.98
N PHE A 220 -12.05 18.47 -13.89
CA PHE A 220 -11.69 19.74 -13.24
C PHE A 220 -10.27 20.24 -13.56
N ASN A 221 -9.57 19.63 -14.51
CA ASN A 221 -8.18 19.99 -14.84
C ASN A 221 -7.27 20.00 -13.60
N LEU A 222 -7.31 18.93 -12.84
CA LEU A 222 -6.50 18.75 -11.63
C LEU A 222 -5.05 18.41 -11.96
N VAL A 223 -4.15 18.82 -11.08
CA VAL A 223 -2.75 18.37 -11.04
C VAL A 223 -2.67 17.05 -10.30
N TYR A 224 -3.21 17.02 -9.07
CA TYR A 224 -3.30 15.83 -8.24
C TYR A 224 -4.51 15.90 -7.29
N VAL A 225 -4.79 14.78 -6.67
CA VAL A 225 -5.60 14.67 -5.46
C VAL A 225 -4.79 13.89 -4.44
N ARG A 226 -4.72 14.38 -3.21
CA ARG A 226 -4.14 13.65 -2.07
C ARG A 226 -5.05 13.80 -0.87
N GLY A 227 -4.78 13.05 0.18
CA GLY A 227 -5.52 13.20 1.43
C GLY A 227 -5.17 12.15 2.45
N SER A 228 -5.91 12.17 3.55
CA SER A 228 -5.74 11.25 4.66
C SER A 228 -7.07 10.64 5.11
N ILE A 229 -6.96 9.49 5.75
CA ILE A 229 -8.08 8.79 6.38
C ILE A 229 -7.62 8.39 7.78
N GLU A 230 -8.40 8.73 8.79
CA GLU A 230 -8.12 8.38 10.18
C GLU A 230 -9.38 7.85 10.87
N SER A 231 -9.21 7.10 11.94
CA SER A 231 -10.33 6.63 12.75
C SER A 231 -11.07 7.82 13.37
N ASP A 232 -12.41 7.80 13.34
CA ASP A 232 -13.20 8.86 13.98
C ASP A 232 -13.05 8.74 15.52
N PRO A 233 -12.51 9.75 16.21
CA PRO A 233 -12.32 9.68 17.66
C PRO A 233 -13.65 9.62 18.45
N LYS A 234 -14.78 9.90 17.78
CA LYS A 234 -16.11 9.91 18.38
C LYS A 234 -16.91 8.64 18.09
N ARG A 235 -16.50 7.87 17.07
CA ARG A 235 -17.26 6.72 16.58
C ARG A 235 -16.34 5.60 16.09
N ASP A 236 -16.30 4.51 16.82
CA ASP A 236 -15.44 3.35 16.52
C ASP A 236 -15.78 2.63 15.21
N ASP A 237 -16.95 2.88 14.64
CA ASP A 237 -17.43 2.26 13.39
C ASP A 237 -17.17 3.09 12.14
N GLN A 238 -16.51 4.26 12.29
CA GLN A 238 -16.28 5.20 11.19
C GLN A 238 -14.82 5.65 11.08
N PHE A 239 -14.52 6.13 9.87
CA PHE A 239 -13.33 6.90 9.55
C PHE A 239 -13.72 8.31 9.13
N VAL A 240 -12.80 9.23 9.34
CA VAL A 240 -12.82 10.59 8.77
C VAL A 240 -11.85 10.63 7.62
N MET A 241 -12.29 11.15 6.48
CA MET A 241 -11.50 11.29 5.27
C MET A 241 -11.39 12.76 4.89
N ASP A 242 -10.21 13.20 4.53
CA ASP A 242 -9.93 14.52 4.00
C ASP A 242 -9.38 14.41 2.58
N PHE A 243 -9.72 15.38 1.72
CA PHE A 243 -9.20 15.52 0.37
C PHE A 243 -8.55 16.87 0.18
N GLU A 244 -7.44 16.90 -0.51
CA GLU A 244 -6.77 18.07 -1.02
C GLU A 244 -6.71 17.96 -2.55
N PHE A 245 -7.25 18.98 -3.24
CA PHE A 245 -7.33 19.07 -4.69
C PHE A 245 -6.44 20.21 -5.17
N GLU A 246 -5.43 19.93 -5.97
CA GLU A 246 -4.63 20.96 -6.65
C GLU A 246 -5.10 21.12 -8.09
N PHE A 247 -5.48 22.33 -8.45
CA PHE A 247 -5.98 22.69 -9.77
C PHE A 247 -4.88 23.39 -10.60
N ARG A 248 -4.83 23.10 -11.90
CA ARG A 248 -3.94 23.83 -12.83
C ARG A 248 -4.35 25.29 -13.02
N ASP A 249 -5.66 25.58 -12.85
CA ASP A 249 -6.19 26.91 -13.08
C ASP A 249 -7.36 27.17 -12.11
N LYS A 250 -7.30 28.30 -11.41
CA LYS A 250 -8.32 28.73 -10.43
C LYS A 250 -9.74 28.84 -10.99
N LYS A 251 -9.91 29.00 -12.31
CA LYS A 251 -11.23 29.11 -12.94
C LYS A 251 -12.10 27.84 -12.77
N PHE A 252 -11.48 26.66 -12.54
CA PHE A 252 -12.21 25.42 -12.34
C PHE A 252 -12.68 25.23 -10.88
N VAL A 253 -12.11 25.96 -9.94
CA VAL A 253 -12.37 25.77 -8.50
C VAL A 253 -13.84 25.98 -8.12
N PRO A 254 -14.55 27.07 -8.59
CA PRO A 254 -15.95 27.26 -8.21
C PRO A 254 -16.86 26.11 -8.69
N ALA A 255 -16.67 25.64 -9.92
CA ALA A 255 -17.45 24.53 -10.46
C ALA A 255 -17.13 23.22 -9.71
N ALA A 256 -15.85 22.97 -9.42
CA ALA A 256 -15.41 21.82 -8.64
C ALA A 256 -16.02 21.81 -7.24
N ARG A 257 -15.96 22.94 -6.53
CA ARG A 257 -16.56 23.08 -5.19
C ARG A 257 -18.03 22.70 -5.17
N GLY A 258 -18.82 23.22 -6.09
CA GLY A 258 -20.25 22.89 -6.20
C GLY A 258 -20.49 21.42 -6.51
N SER A 259 -19.75 20.85 -7.46
CA SER A 259 -19.90 19.45 -7.85
C SER A 259 -19.47 18.47 -6.76
N LEU A 260 -18.38 18.77 -6.03
CA LEU A 260 -17.90 17.95 -4.92
C LEU A 260 -18.85 18.02 -3.72
N ALA A 261 -19.41 19.21 -3.42
CA ALA A 261 -20.41 19.35 -2.39
C ALA A 261 -21.65 18.48 -2.66
N VAL A 262 -22.11 18.44 -3.90
CA VAL A 262 -23.22 17.56 -4.31
C VAL A 262 -22.82 16.08 -4.25
N ALA A 263 -21.65 15.73 -4.80
CA ALA A 263 -21.20 14.34 -4.90
C ALA A 263 -20.98 13.69 -3.53
N PHE A 264 -20.50 14.45 -2.55
CA PHE A 264 -20.24 13.95 -1.19
C PHE A 264 -21.32 14.33 -0.18
N GLY A 265 -22.39 15.05 -0.59
CA GLY A 265 -23.42 15.53 0.32
C GLY A 265 -22.90 16.49 1.40
N LEU A 266 -21.84 17.24 1.07
CA LEU A 266 -21.15 18.10 2.00
C LEU A 266 -21.85 19.45 2.16
N THR A 267 -21.69 20.05 3.35
CA THR A 267 -22.08 21.44 3.61
C THR A 267 -20.95 22.39 3.21
N ASP A 268 -21.23 23.68 3.06
CA ASP A 268 -20.20 24.68 2.73
C ASP A 268 -19.10 24.79 3.79
N SER A 269 -19.39 24.41 5.03
CA SER A 269 -18.41 24.44 6.14
C SER A 269 -17.31 23.35 6.02
N ASP A 270 -17.55 22.31 5.25
CA ASP A 270 -16.60 21.21 5.05
C ASP A 270 -15.67 21.45 3.86
N VAL A 271 -15.86 22.53 3.09
CA VAL A 271 -15.12 22.84 1.88
C VAL A 271 -14.53 24.26 1.95
N TYR A 272 -13.20 24.36 1.94
CA TYR A 272 -12.52 25.63 2.00
C TYR A 272 -11.35 25.71 1.02
N LEU A 273 -10.93 26.93 0.71
CA LEU A 273 -9.77 27.22 -0.11
C LEU A 273 -8.58 27.57 0.77
N GLU A 274 -7.49 26.83 0.62
CA GLU A 274 -6.22 27.15 1.25
C GLU A 274 -5.44 28.17 0.41
N THR A 275 -5.47 27.98 -0.92
CA THR A 275 -4.95 28.91 -1.92
C THR A 275 -5.95 29.07 -3.08
N PRO A 276 -5.76 29.99 -4.03
CA PRO A 276 -6.66 30.12 -5.18
C PRO A 276 -6.81 28.86 -6.05
N THR A 277 -5.85 27.93 -5.98
CA THR A 277 -5.83 26.66 -6.74
C THR A 277 -5.88 25.43 -5.84
N HIS A 278 -5.85 25.60 -4.53
CA HIS A 278 -5.85 24.48 -3.58
C HIS A 278 -7.17 24.44 -2.79
N LEU A 279 -8.00 23.44 -3.09
CA LEU A 279 -9.28 23.22 -2.43
C LEU A 279 -9.15 22.05 -1.46
N VAL A 280 -9.57 22.26 -0.23
CA VAL A 280 -9.63 21.23 0.81
C VAL A 280 -11.07 20.87 1.10
N VAL A 281 -11.35 19.59 1.17
CA VAL A 281 -12.62 19.03 1.61
C VAL A 281 -12.32 18.13 2.79
N SER A 282 -12.85 18.47 3.95
CA SER A 282 -12.55 17.79 5.20
C SER A 282 -13.78 17.20 5.88
N ASN A 283 -13.51 16.32 6.84
CA ASN A 283 -14.51 15.76 7.72
C ASN A 283 -15.56 14.88 7.04
N ILE A 284 -15.19 14.24 5.93
CA ILE A 284 -16.07 13.28 5.23
C ILE A 284 -16.13 11.99 6.04
N LYS A 285 -17.35 11.59 6.43
CA LYS A 285 -17.56 10.37 7.21
C LYS A 285 -17.77 9.17 6.27
N ILE A 286 -16.97 8.13 6.48
CA ILE A 286 -17.17 6.84 5.81
C ILE A 286 -17.21 5.73 6.85
N SER A 287 -18.01 4.70 6.60
CA SER A 287 -18.01 3.53 7.49
C SER A 287 -16.74 2.68 7.28
N LYS A 288 -16.33 1.95 8.33
CA LYS A 288 -15.23 0.99 8.22
C LYS A 288 -15.47 -0.04 7.11
N GLU A 289 -16.70 -0.50 6.96
CA GLU A 289 -17.13 -1.42 5.91
C GLU A 289 -16.89 -0.83 4.50
N GLN A 290 -17.25 0.43 4.28
CA GLN A 290 -17.00 1.12 2.99
C GLN A 290 -15.50 1.21 2.68
N LEU A 291 -14.68 1.60 3.67
CA LEU A 291 -13.23 1.66 3.49
C LEU A 291 -12.64 0.29 3.17
N TYR A 292 -13.03 -0.75 3.92
CA TYR A 292 -12.57 -2.12 3.66
C TYR A 292 -12.92 -2.57 2.24
N ASN A 293 -14.13 -2.28 1.77
CA ASN A 293 -14.55 -2.62 0.41
C ASN A 293 -13.73 -1.88 -0.66
N ILE A 294 -13.36 -0.62 -0.41
CA ILE A 294 -12.50 0.16 -1.32
C ILE A 294 -11.07 -0.44 -1.39
N LEU A 295 -10.55 -0.95 -0.29
CA LEU A 295 -9.17 -1.45 -0.22
C LEU A 295 -9.02 -2.92 -0.70
N VAL A 296 -10.10 -3.68 -0.77
CA VAL A 296 -10.10 -5.09 -1.21
C VAL A 296 -10.40 -5.23 -2.72
N LEU A 297 -10.78 -4.14 -3.40
CA LEU A 297 -11.01 -4.11 -4.87
C LEU A 297 -9.72 -4.32 -5.66
#